data_4b4bcc4e07ea02647282fd78424c69db
#
_entry.id   4b4bcc4e07ea02647282fd78424c69db
#
_cell.length_a   1.000
_cell.length_b   1.000
_cell.length_c   1.000
_cell.angle_alpha   90.00
_cell.angle_beta   90.00
_cell.angle_gamma   90.00
#
_symmetry.space_group_name_H-M   'P 1'
#
loop_
_entity.id
_entity.type
_entity.pdbx_description
1 polymer ?
#
loop_
_entity_poly.entity_id
_entity_poly.type
_entity_poly.pdbx_seq_one_letter_code
_entity_poly.pdbx_strand_id
1 'polypeptide(L)'
;MARFADIDRKRRTEFFPVEEMLRRGYAAAVFKNTDLAKDDYHPYFSANGVAVIQDPPFTNGFYACWAKERTETSWGAISVWAWGASRVLDWLETVPGIDSRRVAVVGHSRGGKTALWAGATDRRFALVCANDSGCCGAKLNHVAVSMSETIRQDNNNNPHWFCRAFRQFNGRDFVLPYDQHWLAALVAPRLLYIASASGDAGAGPWGEFLTARHASPAWTLYGKDGLVEDGPYRIEVPFHVGRVGYHLRKGGHDLTLYDWSRFMDFADRHLR
;
A
#
# COMPACT_ATOMS: atom_id res chain seq x y z
N MET A 1 -19.65 -0.34 23.78
CA MET A 1 -19.78 -1.32 22.65
C MET A 1 -20.85 -0.97 21.62
N ALA A 2 -21.86 -0.15 21.92
CA ALA A 2 -22.94 0.19 21.00
C ALA A 2 -22.62 1.25 19.92
N ARG A 3 -21.55 2.03 20.07
CA ARG A 3 -21.19 3.10 19.11
C ARG A 3 -20.46 2.66 17.83
N PHE A 4 -20.02 1.40 17.73
CA PHE A 4 -19.46 0.86 16.50
C PHE A 4 -20.53 0.27 15.55
N ALA A 5 -21.75 0.11 16.02
CA ALA A 5 -22.85 -0.40 15.19
C ALA A 5 -23.40 0.65 14.19
N ASP A 6 -23.19 1.95 14.49
CA ASP A 6 -23.72 3.07 13.71
C ASP A 6 -22.71 3.72 12.75
N ILE A 7 -21.50 3.20 12.65
CA ILE A 7 -20.63 3.54 11.53
C ILE A 7 -21.33 3.00 10.30
N ASP A 8 -21.77 3.90 9.46
CA ASP A 8 -22.57 3.74 8.28
C ASP A 8 -22.35 2.37 7.61
N ARG A 9 -23.34 1.49 7.69
CA ARG A 9 -23.30 0.13 7.11
C ARG A 9 -22.94 0.18 5.63
N LYS A 10 -23.35 1.25 4.95
CA LYS A 10 -23.02 1.54 3.56
C LYS A 10 -21.51 1.77 3.38
N ARG A 11 -20.87 2.57 4.23
CA ARG A 11 -19.42 2.80 4.16
C ARG A 11 -18.61 1.52 4.39
N ARG A 12 -19.05 0.64 5.29
CA ARG A 12 -18.39 -0.66 5.51
C ARG A 12 -18.51 -1.57 4.29
N THR A 13 -19.67 -1.60 3.65
CA THR A 13 -19.88 -2.41 2.44
C THR A 13 -19.16 -1.85 1.23
N GLU A 14 -18.94 -0.55 1.16
CA GLU A 14 -18.14 0.07 0.10
C GLU A 14 -16.62 -0.09 0.33
N PHE A 15 -16.16 0.04 1.59
CA PHE A 15 -14.75 -0.15 1.95
C PHE A 15 -14.27 -1.60 1.74
N PHE A 16 -15.13 -2.58 1.97
CA PHE A 16 -14.86 -4.00 1.70
C PHE A 16 -16.09 -4.68 1.12
N PRO A 17 -16.31 -4.58 -0.21
CA PRO A 17 -17.52 -5.02 -0.87
C PRO A 17 -17.48 -6.54 -1.17
N VAL A 18 -17.48 -7.36 -0.12
CA VAL A 18 -17.34 -8.82 -0.23
C VAL A 18 -18.41 -9.45 -1.10
N GLU A 19 -19.66 -8.96 -1.04
CA GLU A 19 -20.77 -9.48 -1.85
C GLU A 19 -20.50 -9.29 -3.35
N GLU A 20 -19.99 -8.10 -3.73
CA GLU A 20 -19.63 -7.81 -5.13
C GLU A 20 -18.43 -8.65 -5.59
N MET A 21 -17.43 -8.83 -4.72
CA MET A 21 -16.27 -9.70 -5.01
C MET A 21 -16.73 -11.13 -5.30
N LEU A 22 -17.57 -11.70 -4.42
CA LEU A 22 -18.11 -13.05 -4.59
C LEU A 22 -18.98 -13.16 -5.84
N ARG A 23 -19.85 -12.17 -6.10
CA ARG A 23 -20.68 -12.13 -7.30
C ARG A 23 -19.84 -12.15 -8.59
N ARG A 24 -18.67 -11.53 -8.58
CA ARG A 24 -17.72 -11.54 -9.71
C ARG A 24 -16.81 -12.78 -9.72
N GLY A 25 -17.01 -13.74 -8.81
CA GLY A 25 -16.26 -14.99 -8.76
C GLY A 25 -14.90 -14.90 -8.09
N TYR A 26 -14.67 -13.86 -7.29
CA TYR A 26 -13.48 -13.74 -6.45
C TYR A 26 -13.73 -14.35 -5.07
N ALA A 27 -12.70 -14.90 -4.46
CA ALA A 27 -12.64 -15.13 -3.02
C ALA A 27 -11.99 -13.93 -2.35
N ALA A 28 -12.32 -13.70 -1.07
CA ALA A 28 -11.72 -12.62 -0.29
C ALA A 28 -11.15 -13.17 1.02
N ALA A 29 -9.89 -12.84 1.31
CA ALA A 29 -9.22 -13.14 2.56
C ALA A 29 -8.82 -11.83 3.24
N VAL A 30 -9.08 -11.71 4.53
CA VAL A 30 -8.76 -10.53 5.34
C VAL A 30 -8.05 -10.98 6.61
N PHE A 31 -7.02 -10.25 6.99
CA PHE A 31 -6.39 -10.43 8.29
C PHE A 31 -6.24 -9.08 9.01
N LYS A 32 -6.16 -9.14 10.30
CA LYS A 32 -5.97 -7.96 11.14
C LYS A 32 -4.47 -7.72 11.33
N ASN A 33 -3.94 -6.70 10.70
CA ASN A 33 -2.53 -6.35 10.73
C ASN A 33 -2.00 -6.08 12.17
N THR A 34 -2.84 -5.51 13.03
CA THR A 34 -2.48 -5.21 14.42
C THR A 34 -2.29 -6.44 15.32
N ASP A 35 -2.74 -7.64 14.89
CA ASP A 35 -2.42 -8.90 15.57
C ASP A 35 -0.96 -9.32 15.35
N LEU A 36 -0.34 -8.81 14.27
CA LEU A 36 1.06 -9.07 13.92
C LEU A 36 2.00 -8.04 14.56
N ALA A 37 1.71 -6.77 14.38
CA ALA A 37 2.41 -5.66 15.01
C ALA A 37 1.41 -4.53 15.25
N LYS A 38 1.39 -3.97 16.46
CA LYS A 38 0.47 -2.89 16.80
C LYS A 38 0.69 -1.64 15.92
N ASP A 39 -0.37 -0.86 15.78
CA ASP A 39 -0.42 0.40 15.04
C ASP A 39 -0.98 1.53 15.93
N ASP A 40 -0.53 1.58 17.16
CA ASP A 40 -1.05 2.48 18.20
C ASP A 40 0.05 3.31 18.88
N TYR A 41 1.21 3.46 18.24
CA TYR A 41 2.29 4.28 18.75
C TYR A 41 2.09 5.73 18.35
N HIS A 42 1.88 6.58 19.35
CA HIS A 42 1.77 8.02 19.17
C HIS A 42 3.09 8.72 19.52
N PRO A 43 3.47 9.79 18.80
CA PRO A 43 4.65 10.55 19.15
C PRO A 43 4.52 11.12 20.57
N TYR A 44 5.58 11.01 21.34
CA TYR A 44 5.69 11.70 22.60
C TYR A 44 6.12 13.16 22.33
N PHE A 45 5.39 14.12 22.84
CA PHE A 45 5.84 15.50 22.80
C PHE A 45 6.51 15.87 24.12
N SER A 46 7.73 16.41 24.04
CA SER A 46 8.40 16.98 25.20
C SER A 46 7.60 18.18 25.74
N ALA A 47 7.87 18.61 26.97
CA ALA A 47 7.24 19.79 27.56
C ALA A 47 7.38 21.06 26.69
N ASN A 48 8.35 21.10 25.79
CA ASN A 48 8.60 22.20 24.85
C ASN A 48 7.93 21.97 23.48
N GLY A 49 7.03 21.01 23.34
CA GLY A 49 6.33 20.71 22.08
C GLY A 49 7.19 20.05 21.00
N VAL A 50 8.41 19.63 21.33
CA VAL A 50 9.28 18.90 20.41
C VAL A 50 8.88 17.42 20.41
N ALA A 51 8.62 16.87 19.23
CA ALA A 51 8.35 15.44 19.09
C ALA A 51 9.57 14.63 19.55
N VAL A 52 9.40 13.88 20.62
CA VAL A 52 10.40 12.89 21.07
C VAL A 52 10.05 11.57 20.43
N ILE A 53 10.82 11.19 19.42
CA ILE A 53 10.65 9.90 18.76
C ILE A 53 11.21 8.84 19.72
N GLN A 54 10.35 8.21 20.48
CA GLN A 54 10.71 6.98 21.18
C GLN A 54 10.56 5.82 20.22
N ASP A 55 11.54 4.92 20.22
CA ASP A 55 11.37 3.64 19.54
C ASP A 55 10.33 2.83 20.30
N PRO A 56 9.19 2.53 19.66
CA PRO A 56 8.23 1.69 20.30
C PRO A 56 8.84 0.30 20.53
N PRO A 57 8.81 -0.21 21.75
CA PRO A 57 9.11 -1.62 21.93
C PRO A 57 8.00 -2.39 21.23
N PHE A 58 8.33 -3.26 20.29
CA PHE A 58 7.36 -4.24 19.78
C PHE A 58 7.09 -5.29 20.86
N THR A 59 6.41 -4.86 21.92
CA THR A 59 6.08 -5.70 23.07
C THR A 59 4.79 -6.50 22.87
N ASN A 60 4.08 -6.22 21.77
CA ASN A 60 2.77 -6.78 21.48
C ASN A 60 2.67 -7.27 20.03
N GLY A 61 1.78 -8.24 19.82
CA GLY A 61 1.61 -8.89 18.55
C GLY A 61 2.65 -9.97 18.30
N PHE A 62 2.51 -10.64 17.18
CA PHE A 62 3.36 -11.78 16.83
C PHE A 62 4.83 -11.38 16.64
N TYR A 63 5.08 -10.15 16.21
CA TYR A 63 6.44 -9.64 16.03
C TYR A 63 7.24 -9.59 17.33
N ALA A 64 6.60 -9.41 18.47
CA ALA A 64 7.25 -9.43 19.78
C ALA A 64 7.97 -10.77 20.08
N CYS A 65 7.55 -11.85 19.43
CA CYS A 65 8.20 -13.16 19.57
C CYS A 65 9.63 -13.18 19.02
N TRP A 66 9.94 -12.32 18.03
CA TRP A 66 11.27 -12.26 17.40
C TRP A 66 12.05 -11.01 17.76
N ALA A 67 11.37 -9.90 18.00
CA ALA A 67 11.99 -8.60 18.20
C ALA A 67 12.48 -8.41 19.64
N LYS A 68 13.31 -9.33 20.12
CA LYS A 68 13.92 -9.21 21.47
C LYS A 68 14.80 -7.98 21.58
N GLU A 69 15.51 -7.64 20.50
CA GLU A 69 16.33 -6.44 20.39
C GLU A 69 16.15 -5.82 19.00
N ARG A 70 15.92 -4.51 18.95
CA ARG A 70 15.84 -3.77 17.69
C ARG A 70 17.18 -3.14 17.38
N THR A 71 17.69 -3.45 16.18
CA THR A 71 18.83 -2.78 15.56
C THR A 71 18.35 -1.61 14.69
N GLU A 72 19.27 -0.84 14.13
CA GLU A 72 18.98 0.25 13.18
C GLU A 72 18.23 -0.24 11.93
N THR A 73 18.44 -1.49 11.51
CA THR A 73 17.88 -2.07 10.29
C THR A 73 16.76 -3.09 10.56
N SER A 74 16.36 -3.28 11.82
CA SER A 74 15.25 -4.18 12.16
C SER A 74 13.95 -3.72 11.49
N TRP A 75 13.13 -4.68 11.10
CA TRP A 75 11.85 -4.43 10.44
C TRP A 75 10.97 -3.47 11.22
N GLY A 76 10.30 -2.56 10.50
CA GLY A 76 9.16 -1.83 11.01
C GLY A 76 7.86 -2.61 10.82
N ALA A 77 6.77 -2.05 11.36
CA ALA A 77 5.45 -2.69 11.32
C ALA A 77 4.96 -2.99 9.89
N ILE A 78 5.24 -2.11 8.93
CA ILE A 78 4.84 -2.32 7.51
C ILE A 78 5.45 -3.62 6.96
N SER A 79 6.72 -3.89 7.25
CA SER A 79 7.36 -5.14 6.82
C SER A 79 6.75 -6.37 7.50
N VAL A 80 6.37 -6.24 8.77
CA VAL A 80 5.70 -7.32 9.52
C VAL A 80 4.31 -7.59 8.97
N TRP A 81 3.55 -6.55 8.65
CA TRP A 81 2.22 -6.69 8.04
C TRP A 81 2.30 -7.31 6.64
N ALA A 82 3.30 -6.93 5.85
CA ALA A 82 3.55 -7.52 4.54
C ALA A 82 3.93 -9.02 4.64
N TRP A 83 4.76 -9.37 5.62
CA TRP A 83 5.03 -10.77 5.93
C TRP A 83 3.75 -11.53 6.30
N GLY A 84 2.82 -10.91 7.05
CA GLY A 84 1.52 -11.49 7.34
C GLY A 84 0.68 -11.78 6.10
N ALA A 85 0.68 -10.86 5.12
CA ALA A 85 0.02 -11.10 3.84
C ALA A 85 0.59 -12.33 3.13
N SER A 86 1.92 -12.54 3.18
CA SER A 86 2.56 -13.75 2.65
C SER A 86 2.14 -15.01 3.42
N ARG A 87 1.92 -14.93 4.73
CA ARG A 87 1.42 -16.09 5.51
C ARG A 87 -0.03 -16.43 5.16
N VAL A 88 -0.86 -15.44 4.86
CA VAL A 88 -2.20 -15.69 4.32
C VAL A 88 -2.12 -16.39 2.97
N LEU A 89 -1.17 -15.99 2.12
CA LEU A 89 -0.97 -16.65 0.83
C LEU A 89 -0.52 -18.12 0.99
N ASP A 90 0.37 -18.44 1.94
CA ASP A 90 0.76 -19.83 2.24
C ASP A 90 -0.47 -20.68 2.59
N TRP A 91 -1.40 -20.11 3.36
CA TRP A 91 -2.64 -20.80 3.68
C TRP A 91 -3.55 -20.95 2.45
N LEU A 92 -3.68 -19.91 1.62
CA LEU A 92 -4.50 -19.95 0.40
C LEU A 92 -4.01 -21.02 -0.60
N GLU A 93 -2.72 -21.32 -0.63
CA GLU A 93 -2.15 -22.41 -1.44
C GLU A 93 -2.68 -23.79 -1.02
N THR A 94 -3.19 -23.91 0.20
CA THR A 94 -3.74 -25.16 0.74
C THR A 94 -5.27 -25.25 0.63
N VAL A 95 -5.96 -24.17 0.24
CA VAL A 95 -7.43 -24.09 0.24
C VAL A 95 -7.99 -24.64 -1.08
N PRO A 96 -8.77 -25.72 -1.07
CA PRO A 96 -9.37 -26.25 -2.28
C PRO A 96 -10.27 -25.21 -2.98
N GLY A 97 -10.17 -25.12 -4.29
CA GLY A 97 -10.96 -24.20 -5.11
C GLY A 97 -10.38 -22.80 -5.25
N ILE A 98 -9.28 -22.48 -4.57
CA ILE A 98 -8.55 -21.24 -4.76
C ILE A 98 -7.39 -21.46 -5.75
N ASP A 99 -7.33 -20.67 -6.82
CA ASP A 99 -6.15 -20.61 -7.68
C ASP A 99 -5.12 -19.65 -7.08
N SER A 100 -4.19 -20.17 -6.32
CA SER A 100 -3.15 -19.40 -5.64
C SER A 100 -2.20 -18.64 -6.60
N ARG A 101 -2.18 -19.00 -7.90
CA ARG A 101 -1.41 -18.28 -8.93
C ARG A 101 -2.07 -16.97 -9.35
N ARG A 102 -3.31 -16.71 -8.91
CA ARG A 102 -4.12 -15.51 -9.23
C ARG A 102 -4.51 -14.71 -7.99
N VAL A 103 -3.69 -14.73 -6.96
CA VAL A 103 -3.95 -13.97 -5.73
C VAL A 103 -3.47 -12.53 -5.90
N ALA A 104 -4.35 -11.59 -5.57
CA ALA A 104 -4.05 -10.18 -5.45
C ALA A 104 -3.83 -9.78 -3.99
N VAL A 105 -2.88 -8.90 -3.72
CA VAL A 105 -2.76 -8.18 -2.45
C VAL A 105 -3.26 -6.75 -2.63
N VAL A 106 -4.18 -6.32 -1.77
CA VAL A 106 -4.81 -4.99 -1.82
C VAL A 106 -4.67 -4.31 -0.48
N GLY A 107 -4.33 -3.03 -0.48
CA GLY A 107 -4.28 -2.23 0.73
C GLY A 107 -4.56 -0.76 0.48
N HIS A 108 -5.08 -0.10 1.51
CA HIS A 108 -5.38 1.33 1.53
C HIS A 108 -4.48 2.05 2.52
N SER A 109 -4.02 3.27 2.19
CA SER A 109 -3.21 4.09 3.08
C SER A 109 -1.92 3.36 3.50
N ARG A 110 -1.65 3.22 4.80
CA ARG A 110 -0.57 2.37 5.34
C ARG A 110 -0.67 0.90 4.88
N GLY A 111 -1.89 0.42 4.65
CA GLY A 111 -2.13 -0.89 4.02
C GLY A 111 -1.69 -0.92 2.55
N GLY A 112 -1.79 0.19 1.83
CA GLY A 112 -1.25 0.34 0.48
C GLY A 112 0.28 0.30 0.44
N LYS A 113 0.95 0.97 1.39
CA LYS A 113 2.41 0.83 1.61
C LYS A 113 2.77 -0.65 1.88
N THR A 114 1.95 -1.32 2.70
CA THR A 114 2.11 -2.76 3.03
C THR A 114 1.92 -3.66 1.81
N ALA A 115 0.88 -3.42 1.01
CA ALA A 115 0.61 -4.20 -0.20
C ALA A 115 1.75 -4.08 -1.22
N LEU A 116 2.27 -2.87 -1.40
CA LEU A 116 3.39 -2.61 -2.30
C LEU A 116 4.66 -3.34 -1.82
N TRP A 117 4.96 -3.28 -0.51
CA TRP A 117 6.09 -4.00 0.08
C TRP A 117 5.90 -5.52 -0.01
N ALA A 118 4.70 -6.05 0.26
CA ALA A 118 4.39 -7.46 0.10
C ALA A 118 4.61 -7.93 -1.33
N GLY A 119 4.10 -7.17 -2.31
CA GLY A 119 4.28 -7.48 -3.73
C GLY A 119 5.73 -7.43 -4.20
N ALA A 120 6.54 -6.53 -3.65
CA ALA A 120 7.96 -6.43 -3.95
C ALA A 120 8.79 -7.59 -3.37
N THR A 121 8.39 -8.09 -2.20
CA THR A 121 9.16 -9.12 -1.45
C THR A 121 8.63 -10.55 -1.63
N ASP A 122 7.37 -10.74 -2.06
CA ASP A 122 6.78 -12.03 -2.36
C ASP A 122 6.26 -12.09 -3.81
N ARG A 123 6.96 -12.86 -4.64
CA ARG A 123 6.68 -12.97 -6.08
C ARG A 123 5.41 -13.76 -6.42
N ARG A 124 4.77 -14.40 -5.44
CA ARG A 124 3.55 -15.20 -5.64
C ARG A 124 2.30 -14.34 -5.81
N PHE A 125 2.30 -13.12 -5.32
CA PHE A 125 1.18 -12.20 -5.59
C PHE A 125 1.15 -11.84 -7.08
N ALA A 126 0.09 -12.26 -7.77
CA ALA A 126 -0.09 -12.04 -9.20
C ALA A 126 -0.46 -10.57 -9.53
N LEU A 127 -1.12 -9.90 -8.60
CA LEU A 127 -1.52 -8.49 -8.70
C LEU A 127 -1.26 -7.78 -7.37
N VAL A 128 -0.71 -6.59 -7.44
CA VAL A 128 -0.46 -5.72 -6.29
C VAL A 128 -1.26 -4.44 -6.45
N CYS A 129 -2.17 -4.14 -5.53
CA CYS A 129 -2.99 -2.93 -5.53
C CYS A 129 -2.65 -2.05 -4.34
N ALA A 130 -2.11 -0.86 -4.59
CA ALA A 130 -1.83 0.17 -3.60
C ALA A 130 -2.77 1.35 -3.80
N ASN A 131 -3.65 1.60 -2.82
CA ASN A 131 -4.65 2.67 -2.86
C ASN A 131 -4.30 3.77 -1.87
N ASP A 132 -4.25 5.02 -2.32
CA ASP A 132 -3.95 6.22 -1.54
C ASP A 132 -2.77 5.99 -0.58
N SER A 133 -1.70 5.38 -1.07
CA SER A 133 -0.61 4.87 -0.23
C SER A 133 0.41 5.94 0.17
N GLY A 134 0.46 7.05 -0.53
CA GLY A 134 1.19 8.26 -0.16
C GLY A 134 2.70 8.13 -0.04
N CYS A 135 3.27 8.98 0.79
CA CYS A 135 4.70 9.00 1.10
C CYS A 135 5.19 7.63 1.59
N CYS A 136 6.37 7.20 1.18
CA CYS A 136 6.91 5.86 1.47
C CYS A 136 6.02 4.69 1.01
N GLY A 137 4.93 4.99 0.31
CA GLY A 137 4.08 4.08 -0.46
C GLY A 137 4.34 4.24 -1.94
N ALA A 138 3.33 4.65 -2.71
CA ALA A 138 3.48 4.88 -4.15
C ALA A 138 3.88 6.31 -4.52
N LYS A 139 3.79 7.31 -3.63
CA LYS A 139 4.20 8.67 -3.96
C LYS A 139 5.72 8.77 -4.11
N LEU A 140 6.21 9.35 -5.21
CA LEU A 140 7.61 9.72 -5.34
C LEU A 140 8.02 10.72 -4.24
N ASN A 141 9.11 10.43 -3.53
CA ASN A 141 9.64 11.28 -2.47
C ASN A 141 10.48 12.44 -3.01
N HIS A 142 11.13 12.24 -4.17
CA HIS A 142 11.93 13.29 -4.83
C HIS A 142 11.08 14.35 -5.55
N VAL A 143 9.77 14.14 -5.65
CA VAL A 143 8.85 15.11 -6.26
C VAL A 143 8.12 15.88 -5.16
N ALA A 144 8.35 17.18 -5.12
CA ALA A 144 7.60 18.06 -4.24
C ALA A 144 6.15 18.16 -4.72
N VAL A 145 5.22 17.57 -3.96
CA VAL A 145 3.78 17.71 -4.16
C VAL A 145 3.25 18.55 -3.00
N SER A 146 2.62 19.67 -3.33
CA SER A 146 2.08 20.57 -2.30
C SER A 146 1.13 19.83 -1.37
N MET A 147 1.25 20.08 -0.06
CA MET A 147 0.45 19.49 1.02
C MET A 147 0.57 17.98 1.18
N SER A 148 1.41 17.29 0.42
CA SER A 148 1.61 15.86 0.61
C SER A 148 2.52 15.55 1.81
N GLU A 149 2.30 14.37 2.39
CA GLU A 149 3.14 13.83 3.46
C GLU A 149 4.62 13.74 3.03
N THR A 150 5.51 13.84 4.02
CA THR A 150 6.97 13.73 3.88
C THR A 150 7.51 12.59 4.72
N ILE A 151 8.72 12.12 4.42
CA ILE A 151 9.41 11.09 5.21
C ILE A 151 9.51 11.50 6.68
N ARG A 152 9.77 12.80 6.97
CA ARG A 152 9.81 13.32 8.34
C ARG A 152 8.47 13.17 9.05
N GLN A 153 7.36 13.49 8.37
CA GLN A 153 6.02 13.37 8.95
C GLN A 153 5.68 11.91 9.24
N ASP A 154 5.92 11.01 8.28
CA ASP A 154 5.68 9.57 8.47
C ASP A 154 6.49 9.00 9.63
N ASN A 155 7.79 9.29 9.69
CA ASN A 155 8.67 8.81 10.77
C ASN A 155 8.33 9.41 12.14
N ASN A 156 7.87 10.67 12.18
CA ASN A 156 7.52 11.32 13.44
C ASN A 156 6.15 10.89 13.97
N ASN A 157 5.16 10.77 13.07
CA ASN A 157 3.81 10.41 13.46
C ASN A 157 3.66 8.89 13.68
N ASN A 158 4.47 8.10 12.98
CA ASN A 158 4.38 6.64 12.96
C ASN A 158 5.78 6.00 13.10
N PRO A 159 6.50 6.22 14.19
CA PRO A 159 7.91 5.81 14.35
C PRO A 159 8.12 4.30 14.29
N HIS A 160 7.05 3.52 14.38
CA HIS A 160 7.06 2.05 14.31
C HIS A 160 6.93 1.50 12.89
N TRP A 161 6.57 2.32 11.89
CA TRP A 161 6.31 1.80 10.53
C TRP A 161 7.56 1.33 9.82
N PHE A 162 8.69 2.02 10.01
CA PHE A 162 9.95 1.79 9.30
C PHE A 162 11.09 1.39 10.24
N CYS A 163 12.24 1.01 9.69
CA CYS A 163 13.45 0.81 10.47
C CYS A 163 14.01 2.15 10.97
N ARG A 164 14.80 2.12 12.05
CA ARG A 164 15.39 3.33 12.67
C ARG A 164 16.28 4.09 11.70
N ALA A 165 17.12 3.37 10.94
CA ALA A 165 18.04 3.97 9.99
C ALA A 165 17.33 4.83 8.94
N PHE A 166 16.04 4.59 8.65
CA PHE A 166 15.28 5.40 7.69
C PHE A 166 15.09 6.85 8.15
N ARG A 167 15.19 7.13 9.44
CA ARG A 167 15.09 8.49 10.01
C ARG A 167 16.20 9.44 9.56
N GLN A 168 17.33 8.92 9.07
CA GLN A 168 18.40 9.74 8.49
C GLN A 168 17.93 10.60 7.33
N PHE A 169 16.81 10.23 6.69
CA PHE A 169 16.22 10.95 5.56
C PHE A 169 15.16 11.97 5.96
N ASN A 170 14.89 12.16 7.26
CA ASN A 170 13.93 13.14 7.74
C ASN A 170 14.23 14.55 7.26
N GLY A 171 13.35 15.12 6.41
CA GLY A 171 13.56 16.44 5.78
C GLY A 171 14.67 16.48 4.74
N ARG A 172 15.07 15.32 4.26
CA ARG A 172 16.09 15.12 3.24
C ARG A 172 15.60 14.15 2.17
N ASP A 173 14.31 14.18 1.87
CA ASP A 173 13.60 13.25 0.97
C ASP A 173 14.32 13.13 -0.39
N PHE A 174 14.89 14.24 -0.88
CA PHE A 174 15.59 14.33 -2.17
C PHE A 174 16.99 13.69 -2.19
N VAL A 175 17.55 13.26 -1.05
CA VAL A 175 18.86 12.58 -1.01
C VAL A 175 18.75 11.06 -0.87
N LEU A 176 17.54 10.52 -0.89
CA LEU A 176 17.35 9.06 -0.98
C LEU A 176 18.12 8.54 -2.19
N PRO A 177 18.91 7.44 -2.08
CA PRO A 177 19.61 6.85 -3.21
C PRO A 177 18.66 6.09 -4.17
N TYR A 178 17.39 6.04 -3.87
CA TYR A 178 16.30 5.42 -4.64
C TYR A 178 15.01 6.21 -4.45
N ASP A 179 13.96 5.91 -5.23
CA ASP A 179 12.62 6.43 -4.98
C ASP A 179 11.57 5.35 -5.21
N GLN A 180 10.31 5.62 -4.88
CA GLN A 180 9.23 4.64 -4.77
C GLN A 180 8.91 3.91 -6.09
N HIS A 181 9.23 4.51 -7.24
CA HIS A 181 9.13 3.80 -8.52
C HIS A 181 10.07 2.57 -8.61
N TRP A 182 11.19 2.56 -7.86
CA TRP A 182 12.06 1.38 -7.79
C TRP A 182 11.41 0.24 -7.01
N LEU A 183 10.72 0.58 -5.90
CA LEU A 183 9.93 -0.42 -5.16
C LEU A 183 8.81 -0.99 -6.04
N ALA A 184 8.09 -0.11 -6.75
CA ALA A 184 7.05 -0.51 -7.70
C ALA A 184 7.59 -1.39 -8.83
N ALA A 185 8.79 -1.09 -9.35
CA ALA A 185 9.46 -1.86 -10.40
C ALA A 185 9.78 -3.31 -10.00
N LEU A 186 9.96 -3.60 -8.69
CA LEU A 186 10.17 -4.97 -8.20
C LEU A 186 8.94 -5.88 -8.39
N VAL A 187 7.77 -5.30 -8.70
CA VAL A 187 6.58 -6.08 -9.04
C VAL A 187 6.66 -6.67 -10.45
N ALA A 188 7.43 -6.06 -11.37
CA ALA A 188 7.55 -6.54 -12.74
C ALA A 188 8.01 -8.01 -12.81
N PRO A 189 7.54 -8.82 -13.78
CA PRO A 189 6.57 -8.49 -14.83
C PRO A 189 5.10 -8.73 -14.45
N ARG A 190 4.80 -8.92 -13.16
CA ARG A 190 3.45 -9.14 -12.61
C ARG A 190 2.59 -7.88 -12.75
N LEU A 191 1.37 -7.93 -12.28
CA LEU A 191 0.44 -6.81 -12.35
C LEU A 191 0.63 -5.87 -11.16
N LEU A 192 0.67 -4.58 -11.44
CA LEU A 192 0.68 -3.51 -10.45
C LEU A 192 -0.52 -2.59 -10.71
N TYR A 193 -1.22 -2.19 -9.66
CA TYR A 193 -2.26 -1.18 -9.75
C TYR A 193 -2.05 -0.11 -8.67
N ILE A 194 -1.92 1.13 -9.06
CA ILE A 194 -1.85 2.28 -8.15
C ILE A 194 -3.15 3.06 -8.29
N ALA A 195 -3.77 3.38 -7.17
CA ALA A 195 -5.03 4.11 -7.13
C ALA A 195 -4.92 5.32 -6.20
N SER A 196 -5.44 6.44 -6.64
CA SER A 196 -5.37 7.72 -5.95
C SER A 196 -6.72 8.40 -5.90
N ALA A 197 -6.90 9.31 -4.94
CA ALA A 197 -8.09 10.15 -4.82
C ALA A 197 -7.77 11.63 -5.05
N SER A 198 -8.58 12.32 -5.84
CA SER A 198 -8.33 13.72 -6.25
C SER A 198 -8.40 14.74 -5.11
N GLY A 199 -9.08 14.40 -4.02
CA GLY A 199 -9.17 15.22 -2.81
C GLY A 199 -8.21 14.79 -1.69
N ASP A 200 -7.34 13.79 -1.94
CA ASP A 200 -6.34 13.32 -0.98
C ASP A 200 -4.97 13.96 -1.26
N ALA A 201 -4.87 15.25 -0.93
CA ALA A 201 -3.62 15.96 -1.10
C ALA A 201 -2.47 15.36 -0.27
N GLY A 202 -2.77 14.76 0.88
CA GLY A 202 -1.80 14.10 1.76
C GLY A 202 -1.09 12.94 1.07
N ALA A 203 -1.81 12.09 0.37
CA ALA A 203 -1.22 11.00 -0.40
C ALA A 203 -0.42 11.48 -1.63
N GLY A 204 -0.71 12.69 -2.14
CA GLY A 204 0.00 13.25 -3.29
C GLY A 204 -0.25 12.50 -4.60
N PRO A 205 -1.49 12.51 -5.14
CA PRO A 205 -1.93 11.71 -6.29
C PRO A 205 -1.04 11.84 -7.52
N TRP A 206 -0.52 13.03 -7.78
CA TRP A 206 0.40 13.23 -8.90
C TRP A 206 1.70 12.45 -8.73
N GLY A 207 2.26 12.43 -7.51
CA GLY A 207 3.45 11.65 -7.19
C GLY A 207 3.22 10.14 -7.31
N GLU A 208 2.02 9.66 -6.95
CA GLU A 208 1.63 8.25 -7.12
C GLU A 208 1.48 7.88 -8.61
N PHE A 209 0.89 8.76 -9.43
CA PHE A 209 0.83 8.57 -10.87
C PHE A 209 2.22 8.51 -11.51
N LEU A 210 3.12 9.41 -11.10
CA LEU A 210 4.50 9.42 -11.59
C LEU A 210 5.23 8.13 -11.22
N THR A 211 4.95 7.52 -10.08
CA THR A 211 5.49 6.20 -9.75
C THR A 211 5.05 5.13 -10.73
N ALA A 212 3.75 5.07 -11.08
CA ALA A 212 3.26 4.14 -12.09
C ALA A 212 3.97 4.32 -13.44
N ARG A 213 4.14 5.59 -13.86
CA ARG A 213 4.83 5.95 -15.10
C ARG A 213 6.31 5.57 -15.07
N HIS A 214 7.05 5.97 -14.03
CA HIS A 214 8.50 5.77 -13.95
C HIS A 214 8.93 4.36 -13.60
N ALA A 215 8.06 3.54 -13.00
CA ALA A 215 8.30 2.10 -12.80
C ALA A 215 8.14 1.30 -14.11
N SER A 216 7.35 1.79 -15.07
CA SER A 216 6.94 1.10 -16.30
C SER A 216 8.08 0.55 -17.15
N PRO A 217 9.26 1.21 -17.27
CA PRO A 217 10.39 0.65 -18.02
C PRO A 217 10.84 -0.73 -17.51
N ALA A 218 10.59 -1.09 -16.24
CA ALA A 218 10.92 -2.41 -15.73
C ALA A 218 10.13 -3.53 -16.43
N TRP A 219 8.90 -3.26 -16.89
CA TRP A 219 8.11 -4.24 -17.66
C TRP A 219 8.64 -4.44 -19.07
N THR A 220 9.18 -3.40 -19.69
CA THR A 220 9.75 -3.51 -21.05
C THR A 220 10.95 -4.45 -21.09
N LEU A 221 11.70 -4.61 -19.99
CA LEU A 221 12.76 -5.59 -19.87
C LEU A 221 12.28 -7.04 -20.04
N TYR A 222 10.98 -7.28 -19.81
CA TYR A 222 10.33 -8.58 -19.98
C TYR A 222 9.44 -8.63 -21.23
N GLY A 223 9.57 -7.66 -22.15
CA GLY A 223 8.75 -7.59 -23.35
C GLY A 223 7.27 -7.35 -23.05
N LYS A 224 6.96 -6.62 -21.98
CA LYS A 224 5.60 -6.26 -21.58
C LYS A 224 5.45 -4.74 -21.53
N ASP A 225 4.23 -4.26 -21.78
CA ASP A 225 3.90 -2.86 -21.57
C ASP A 225 3.66 -2.61 -20.08
N GLY A 226 4.28 -1.56 -19.53
CA GLY A 226 4.00 -1.05 -18.19
C GLY A 226 2.69 -0.26 -18.17
N LEU A 227 2.71 0.98 -17.74
CA LEU A 227 1.58 1.91 -17.85
C LEU A 227 1.44 2.34 -19.31
N VAL A 228 0.28 2.07 -19.90
CA VAL A 228 -0.11 2.60 -21.22
C VAL A 228 -1.05 3.76 -20.99
N GLU A 229 -0.59 4.96 -21.34
CA GLU A 229 -1.36 6.18 -21.19
C GLU A 229 -2.22 6.38 -22.45
N ASP A 230 -3.33 5.64 -22.54
CA ASP A 230 -4.27 5.63 -23.64
C ASP A 230 -5.36 6.73 -23.53
N GLY A 231 -5.18 7.66 -22.61
CA GLY A 231 -6.05 8.79 -22.37
C GLY A 231 -5.40 9.87 -21.50
N PRO A 232 -6.10 10.95 -21.20
CA PRO A 232 -5.59 12.00 -20.33
C PRO A 232 -5.60 11.58 -18.85
N TYR A 233 -4.60 12.05 -18.07
CA TYR A 233 -4.63 12.01 -16.62
C TYR A 233 -5.81 12.85 -16.08
N ARG A 234 -6.93 12.20 -15.80
CA ARG A 234 -8.17 12.82 -15.30
C ARG A 234 -8.89 11.94 -14.30
N ILE A 235 -9.71 12.60 -13.50
CA ILE A 235 -10.60 11.92 -12.55
C ILE A 235 -11.50 10.93 -13.31
N GLU A 236 -11.55 9.70 -12.80
CA GLU A 236 -12.38 8.59 -13.28
C GLU A 236 -12.09 8.13 -14.73
N VAL A 237 -10.88 8.42 -15.22
CA VAL A 237 -10.33 7.84 -16.45
C VAL A 237 -9.21 6.87 -16.09
N PRO A 238 -9.51 5.55 -16.00
CA PRO A 238 -8.51 4.56 -15.61
C PRO A 238 -7.61 4.16 -16.80
N PHE A 239 -6.35 3.86 -16.49
CA PHE A 239 -5.43 3.22 -17.41
C PHE A 239 -5.35 1.71 -17.09
N HIS A 240 -5.81 0.86 -18.00
CA HIS A 240 -5.94 -0.58 -17.78
C HIS A 240 -5.29 -1.44 -18.87
N VAL A 241 -4.65 -0.83 -19.89
CA VAL A 241 -4.18 -1.57 -21.07
C VAL A 241 -2.93 -2.37 -20.79
N GLY A 242 -1.94 -1.76 -20.18
CA GLY A 242 -0.67 -2.42 -19.85
C GLY A 242 -0.72 -3.23 -18.56
N ARG A 243 0.45 -3.67 -18.09
CA ARG A 243 0.61 -4.44 -16.85
C ARG A 243 0.66 -3.57 -15.59
N VAL A 244 0.77 -2.27 -15.76
CA VAL A 244 0.61 -1.28 -14.70
C VAL A 244 -0.70 -0.55 -14.94
N GLY A 245 -1.61 -0.64 -13.97
CA GLY A 245 -2.87 0.10 -13.96
C GLY A 245 -2.78 1.33 -13.08
N TYR A 246 -3.58 2.34 -13.40
CA TYR A 246 -3.74 3.52 -12.57
C TYR A 246 -5.15 4.10 -12.70
N HIS A 247 -5.68 4.67 -11.63
CA HIS A 247 -6.80 5.60 -11.70
C HIS A 247 -6.70 6.72 -10.67
N LEU A 248 -7.32 7.84 -10.97
CA LEU A 248 -7.59 8.94 -10.06
C LEU A 248 -9.10 9.01 -9.85
N ARG A 249 -9.62 8.60 -8.68
CA ARG A 249 -11.05 8.75 -8.40
C ARG A 249 -11.39 10.12 -7.82
N LYS A 250 -12.65 10.49 -7.85
CA LYS A 250 -13.18 11.64 -7.12
C LYS A 250 -13.27 11.30 -5.61
N GLY A 251 -12.96 12.27 -4.76
CA GLY A 251 -13.14 12.15 -3.29
C GLY A 251 -11.85 12.25 -2.50
N GLY A 252 -11.94 12.02 -1.21
CA GLY A 252 -10.83 12.11 -0.25
C GLY A 252 -10.21 10.75 0.08
N HIS A 253 -9.44 10.70 1.17
CA HIS A 253 -8.72 9.52 1.63
C HIS A 253 -9.68 8.39 2.06
N ASP A 254 -9.89 7.41 1.19
CA ASP A 254 -10.78 6.26 1.44
C ASP A 254 -10.49 5.12 0.44
N LEU A 255 -11.05 3.94 0.70
CA LEU A 255 -11.13 2.83 -0.23
C LEU A 255 -12.60 2.56 -0.50
N THR A 256 -13.02 2.69 -1.74
CA THR A 256 -14.42 2.70 -2.11
C THR A 256 -14.79 1.58 -3.09
N LEU A 257 -16.07 1.38 -3.31
CA LEU A 257 -16.56 0.45 -4.33
C LEU A 257 -16.03 0.79 -5.74
N TYR A 258 -15.77 2.08 -6.02
CA TYR A 258 -15.14 2.48 -7.28
C TYR A 258 -13.74 1.87 -7.42
N ASP A 259 -12.90 2.01 -6.40
CA ASP A 259 -11.53 1.48 -6.42
C ASP A 259 -11.56 -0.06 -6.61
N TRP A 260 -12.38 -0.76 -5.83
CA TRP A 260 -12.56 -2.21 -5.95
C TRP A 260 -13.03 -2.64 -7.33
N SER A 261 -13.97 -1.88 -7.93
CA SER A 261 -14.44 -2.16 -9.28
C SER A 261 -13.31 -2.06 -10.30
N ARG A 262 -12.48 -1.02 -10.19
CA ARG A 262 -11.32 -0.83 -11.08
C ARG A 262 -10.26 -1.92 -10.88
N PHE A 263 -9.98 -2.32 -9.65
CA PHE A 263 -9.06 -3.44 -9.37
C PHE A 263 -9.56 -4.76 -9.98
N MET A 264 -10.85 -5.06 -9.81
CA MET A 264 -11.45 -6.26 -10.40
C MET A 264 -11.53 -6.21 -11.92
N ASP A 265 -11.85 -5.06 -12.52
CA ASP A 265 -11.84 -4.88 -13.98
C ASP A 265 -10.44 -5.13 -14.56
N PHE A 266 -9.41 -4.63 -13.89
CA PHE A 266 -8.02 -4.85 -14.27
C PHE A 266 -7.62 -6.31 -14.11
N ALA A 267 -8.00 -6.95 -13.00
CA ALA A 267 -7.76 -8.37 -12.77
C ALA A 267 -8.49 -9.25 -13.79
N ASP A 268 -9.75 -8.95 -14.11
CA ASP A 268 -10.53 -9.66 -15.13
C ASP A 268 -9.87 -9.60 -16.51
N ARG A 269 -9.29 -8.45 -16.85
CA ARG A 269 -8.60 -8.25 -18.13
C ARG A 269 -7.31 -9.06 -18.26
N HIS A 270 -6.56 -9.24 -17.18
CA HIS A 270 -5.19 -9.73 -17.23
C HIS A 270 -4.95 -11.11 -16.58
N LEU A 271 -5.87 -11.58 -15.70
CA LEU A 271 -5.74 -12.83 -14.95
C LEU A 271 -6.76 -13.92 -15.34
N ARG A 272 -7.78 -13.59 -16.12
CA ARG A 272 -8.77 -14.56 -16.61
C ARG A 272 -8.34 -15.23 -17.90
#